data_135f2a99a7a69e2056faab7fa6fbc4ff
#
_entry.id   135f2a99a7a69e2056faab7fa6fbc4ff
#
_cell.length_a   1.000
_cell.length_b   1.000
_cell.length_c   1.000
_cell.angle_alpha   90.00
_cell.angle_beta   90.00
_cell.angle_gamma   90.00
#
_symmetry.space_group_name_H-M   'P 1'
#
loop_
_entity.id
_entity.type
_entity.pdbx_description
1 polymer ?
#
loop_
_entity_poly.entity_id
_entity_poly.type
_entity_poly.pdbx_seq_one_letter_code
_entity_poly.pdbx_strand_id
1 'polypeptide(L)'
;ATGLILEFEFGTNWSNYSYFVGDIFGAPLAIEGIMAFFLETTFIAVMFFGWDKVSRRVHLTATWLTAVGASLSAWWILVANAWMQYPVGCTFNLGSVRNEMTSFWEVAFSPVAVNKFFHTVASSFMLAALFVVGVSAWYLLRRREERMARQSIGVASVFGFVFALVTAFTGDRSGALVARVQPMKLAALEALYNGQAGAPLTVVGVLRPAGSRTADDPFYFGLGVPKLLSVMSFRDAQAYVPGIGDLLAGNPKQGILSAAEKMACGRVAVAELARYRAASEAGDRRTMAAVGRKFDPATSEGEEFLSEYFAYLGYGYLETPAQLVPNVPLLFYSF
;
A
#
# COMPACT_ATOMS: atom_id res chain seq x y z
N ALA A 1 -11.71 12.55 10.96
CA ALA A 1 -11.37 13.87 10.40
C ALA A 1 -10.43 13.75 9.19
N THR A 2 -9.32 13.01 9.30
CA THR A 2 -8.34 12.87 8.19
C THR A 2 -8.87 12.07 6.99
N GLY A 3 -9.72 11.06 7.22
CA GLY A 3 -10.33 10.28 6.14
C GLY A 3 -11.25 11.13 5.26
N LEU A 4 -12.03 12.01 5.86
CA LEU A 4 -12.91 12.91 5.12
C LEU A 4 -12.13 13.88 4.21
N ILE A 5 -10.96 14.38 4.67
CA ILE A 5 -10.08 15.21 3.87
C ILE A 5 -9.56 14.41 2.66
N LEU A 6 -9.20 13.14 2.84
CA LEU A 6 -8.72 12.28 1.77
C LEU A 6 -9.78 12.07 0.67
N GLU A 7 -11.04 11.92 1.04
CA GLU A 7 -12.15 11.80 0.09
C GLU A 7 -12.35 13.07 -0.73
N PHE A 8 -12.22 14.25 -0.11
CA PHE A 8 -12.24 15.53 -0.85
C PHE A 8 -11.04 15.67 -1.78
N GLU A 9 -9.84 15.27 -1.36
CA GLU A 9 -8.64 15.27 -2.21
C GLU A 9 -8.83 14.43 -3.48
N PHE A 10 -9.50 13.30 -3.37
CA PHE A 10 -9.82 12.43 -4.51
C PHE A 10 -10.66 13.15 -5.57
N GLY A 11 -11.66 13.94 -5.16
CA GLY A 11 -12.55 14.66 -6.07
C GLY A 11 -11.96 15.97 -6.61
N THR A 12 -11.06 16.61 -5.88
CA THR A 12 -10.52 17.94 -6.22
C THR A 12 -9.12 17.87 -6.83
N ASN A 13 -8.14 17.47 -6.03
CA ASN A 13 -6.73 17.53 -6.44
C ASN A 13 -6.32 16.36 -7.33
N TRP A 14 -6.99 15.20 -7.20
CA TRP A 14 -6.70 13.99 -7.97
C TRP A 14 -7.77 13.67 -9.02
N SER A 15 -8.46 14.67 -9.53
CA SER A 15 -9.59 14.50 -10.46
C SER A 15 -9.24 13.66 -11.71
N ASN A 16 -8.08 13.89 -12.31
CA ASN A 16 -7.62 13.11 -13.46
C ASN A 16 -7.37 11.64 -13.12
N TYR A 17 -6.77 11.39 -11.95
CA TYR A 17 -6.56 10.03 -11.45
C TYR A 17 -7.90 9.36 -11.11
N SER A 18 -8.79 10.07 -10.44
CA SER A 18 -10.12 9.59 -10.09
C SER A 18 -10.96 9.26 -11.33
N TYR A 19 -10.82 10.02 -12.42
CA TYR A 19 -11.44 9.68 -13.70
C TYR A 19 -10.87 8.37 -14.27
N PHE A 20 -9.54 8.22 -14.23
CA PHE A 20 -8.85 7.05 -14.79
C PHE A 20 -9.16 5.74 -14.05
N VAL A 21 -9.36 5.79 -12.74
CA VAL A 21 -9.60 4.62 -11.88
C VAL A 21 -10.97 4.59 -11.19
N GLY A 22 -11.84 5.53 -11.53
CA GLY A 22 -13.11 5.74 -10.81
C GLY A 22 -14.05 4.54 -10.83
N ASP A 23 -14.01 3.74 -11.87
CA ASP A 23 -14.78 2.50 -11.95
C ASP A 23 -14.34 1.48 -10.88
N ILE A 24 -13.06 1.43 -10.58
CA ILE A 24 -12.47 0.47 -9.64
C ILE A 24 -12.63 0.95 -8.20
N PHE A 25 -12.41 2.23 -7.93
CA PHE A 25 -12.52 2.78 -6.57
C PHE A 25 -13.94 3.12 -6.15
N GLY A 26 -14.81 3.44 -7.11
CA GLY A 26 -16.18 3.85 -6.82
C GLY A 26 -16.96 2.81 -6.03
N ALA A 27 -16.86 1.53 -6.40
CA ALA A 27 -17.57 0.47 -5.70
C ALA A 27 -17.08 0.25 -4.26
N PRO A 28 -15.78 0.06 -3.97
CA PRO A 28 -15.26 -0.05 -2.60
C PRO A 28 -15.60 1.16 -1.73
N LEU A 29 -15.41 2.39 -2.23
CA LEU A 29 -15.69 3.61 -1.46
C LEU A 29 -17.19 3.82 -1.22
N ALA A 30 -18.05 3.47 -2.19
CA ALA A 30 -19.50 3.53 -1.99
C ALA A 30 -19.97 2.53 -0.92
N ILE A 31 -19.45 1.30 -0.95
CA ILE A 31 -19.76 0.29 0.08
C ILE A 31 -19.24 0.74 1.45
N GLU A 32 -18.04 1.30 1.53
CA GLU A 32 -17.52 1.87 2.76
C GLU A 32 -18.45 2.94 3.31
N GLY A 33 -18.80 3.95 2.51
CA GLY A 33 -19.64 5.05 2.92
C GLY A 33 -21.04 4.61 3.36
N ILE A 34 -21.69 3.75 2.58
CA ILE A 34 -23.08 3.33 2.84
C ILE A 34 -23.16 2.33 4.00
N MET A 35 -22.28 1.34 4.04
CA MET A 35 -22.40 0.27 5.05
C MET A 35 -21.54 0.53 6.28
N ALA A 36 -20.25 0.76 6.11
CA ALA A 36 -19.33 0.82 7.23
C ALA A 36 -19.47 2.14 8.01
N PHE A 37 -19.46 3.27 7.32
CA PHE A 37 -19.56 4.58 7.96
C PHE A 37 -20.92 4.79 8.66
N PHE A 38 -22.04 4.43 8.03
CA PHE A 38 -23.35 4.53 8.69
C PHE A 38 -23.50 3.57 9.87
N LEU A 39 -22.94 2.36 9.77
CA LEU A 39 -22.92 1.42 10.89
C LEU A 39 -22.14 1.99 12.06
N GLU A 40 -20.94 2.48 11.80
CA GLU A 40 -20.06 3.04 12.83
C GLU A 40 -20.69 4.27 13.48
N THR A 41 -21.12 5.27 12.71
CA THR A 41 -21.67 6.52 13.23
C THR A 41 -22.94 6.32 14.02
N THR A 42 -23.81 5.39 13.62
CA THR A 42 -25.05 5.09 14.35
C THR A 42 -24.75 4.49 15.71
N PHE A 43 -23.89 3.50 15.78
CA PHE A 43 -23.63 2.77 17.02
C PHE A 43 -22.62 3.42 17.95
N ILE A 44 -21.71 4.28 17.43
CA ILE A 44 -20.79 5.05 18.27
C ILE A 44 -21.54 6.01 19.21
N ALA A 45 -22.64 6.61 18.75
CA ALA A 45 -23.46 7.46 19.59
C ALA A 45 -24.11 6.66 20.74
N VAL A 46 -24.59 5.45 20.46
CA VAL A 46 -25.14 4.55 21.49
C VAL A 46 -24.05 4.09 22.44
N MET A 47 -22.86 3.79 21.96
CA MET A 47 -21.70 3.38 22.77
C MET A 47 -21.28 4.46 23.76
N PHE A 48 -21.23 5.73 23.36
CA PHE A 48 -20.81 6.83 24.24
C PHE A 48 -21.93 7.35 25.15
N PHE A 49 -23.15 7.49 24.64
CA PHE A 49 -24.24 8.16 25.33
C PHE A 49 -25.34 7.22 25.81
N GLY A 50 -25.20 5.93 25.60
CA GLY A 50 -26.22 4.92 25.91
C GLY A 50 -26.15 4.30 27.31
N TRP A 51 -25.10 4.60 28.11
CA TRP A 51 -24.81 3.91 29.39
C TRP A 51 -26.04 3.76 30.31
N ASP A 52 -26.81 4.85 30.52
CA ASP A 52 -27.98 4.88 31.37
C ASP A 52 -29.32 4.85 30.60
N LYS A 53 -29.26 4.77 29.26
CA LYS A 53 -30.45 4.90 28.40
C LYS A 53 -30.86 3.57 27.74
N VAL A 54 -29.94 2.63 27.63
CA VAL A 54 -30.21 1.34 26.99
C VAL A 54 -29.80 0.19 27.92
N SER A 55 -30.32 -1.02 27.64
CA SER A 55 -29.93 -2.20 28.39
C SER A 55 -28.45 -2.55 28.17
N ARG A 56 -27.82 -3.21 29.15
CA ARG A 56 -26.41 -3.67 29.05
C ARG A 56 -26.13 -4.51 27.81
N ARG A 57 -27.11 -5.32 27.38
CA ARG A 57 -26.97 -6.14 26.16
C ARG A 57 -26.94 -5.27 24.91
N VAL A 58 -27.86 -4.31 24.80
CA VAL A 58 -27.89 -3.36 23.68
C VAL A 58 -26.64 -2.52 23.62
N HIS A 59 -26.15 -2.04 24.77
CA HIS A 59 -24.91 -1.28 24.83
C HIS A 59 -23.70 -2.12 24.38
N LEU A 60 -23.59 -3.36 24.82
CA LEU A 60 -22.52 -4.27 24.39
C LEU A 60 -22.62 -4.57 22.89
N THR A 61 -23.82 -4.81 22.37
CA THR A 61 -24.04 -5.04 20.93
C THR A 61 -23.64 -3.80 20.12
N ALA A 62 -24.00 -2.60 20.57
CA ALA A 62 -23.60 -1.35 19.92
C ALA A 62 -22.06 -1.18 19.86
N THR A 63 -21.38 -1.53 20.96
CA THR A 63 -19.91 -1.50 21.02
C THR A 63 -19.28 -2.46 20.00
N TRP A 64 -19.81 -3.70 19.90
CA TRP A 64 -19.35 -4.65 18.90
C TRP A 64 -19.64 -4.22 17.47
N LEU A 65 -20.81 -3.65 17.20
CA LEU A 65 -21.19 -3.16 15.89
C LEU A 65 -20.34 -1.95 15.46
N THR A 66 -19.96 -1.08 16.40
CA THR A 66 -18.99 0.00 16.13
C THR A 66 -17.63 -0.58 15.74
N ALA A 67 -17.12 -1.58 16.47
CA ALA A 67 -15.84 -2.21 16.17
C ALA A 67 -15.85 -2.95 14.81
N VAL A 68 -16.96 -3.62 14.49
CA VAL A 68 -17.15 -4.28 13.18
C VAL A 68 -17.24 -3.24 12.07
N GLY A 69 -18.00 -2.15 12.27
CA GLY A 69 -18.10 -1.05 11.30
C GLY A 69 -16.74 -0.45 10.97
N ALA A 70 -15.94 -0.11 12.00
CA ALA A 70 -14.58 0.39 11.82
C ALA A 70 -13.66 -0.60 11.09
N SER A 71 -13.80 -1.90 11.37
CA SER A 71 -13.04 -2.94 10.67
C SER A 71 -13.45 -3.10 9.21
N LEU A 72 -14.75 -2.99 8.90
CA LEU A 72 -15.26 -3.01 7.53
C LEU A 72 -14.82 -1.77 6.74
N SER A 73 -14.83 -0.58 7.35
CA SER A 73 -14.28 0.63 6.76
C SER A 73 -12.79 0.44 6.42
N ALA A 74 -12.01 -0.08 7.36
CA ALA A 74 -10.60 -0.39 7.12
C ALA A 74 -10.40 -1.38 5.96
N TRP A 75 -11.29 -2.37 5.79
CA TRP A 75 -11.23 -3.30 4.66
C TRP A 75 -11.30 -2.56 3.32
N TRP A 76 -12.33 -1.76 3.12
CA TRP A 76 -12.59 -1.13 1.83
C TRP A 76 -11.54 -0.09 1.44
N ILE A 77 -11.09 0.72 2.40
CA ILE A 77 -10.02 1.70 2.12
C ILE A 77 -8.68 1.00 1.82
N LEU A 78 -8.41 -0.13 2.47
CA LEU A 78 -7.21 -0.91 2.21
C LEU A 78 -7.27 -1.68 0.89
N VAL A 79 -8.45 -2.06 0.41
CA VAL A 79 -8.65 -2.61 -0.94
C VAL A 79 -8.24 -1.58 -1.99
N ALA A 80 -8.74 -0.34 -1.89
CA ALA A 80 -8.36 0.74 -2.80
C ALA A 80 -6.85 1.02 -2.74
N ASN A 81 -6.27 1.11 -1.55
CA ASN A 81 -4.84 1.31 -1.35
C ASN A 81 -3.98 0.14 -1.89
N ALA A 82 -4.45 -1.09 -1.75
CA ALA A 82 -3.76 -2.27 -2.27
C ALA A 82 -3.77 -2.30 -3.79
N TRP A 83 -4.89 -1.95 -4.41
CA TRP A 83 -5.01 -1.92 -5.87
C TRP A 83 -4.03 -0.91 -6.50
N MET A 84 -3.83 0.27 -5.88
CA MET A 84 -2.82 1.24 -6.34
C MET A 84 -1.39 0.66 -6.40
N GLN A 85 -1.10 -0.35 -5.62
CA GLN A 85 0.23 -0.98 -5.56
C GLN A 85 0.32 -2.27 -6.36
N TYR A 86 -0.82 -2.93 -6.55
CA TYR A 86 -0.95 -4.19 -7.28
C TYR A 86 -2.28 -4.20 -8.04
N PRO A 87 -2.34 -3.57 -9.22
CA PRO A 87 -3.56 -3.49 -10.01
C PRO A 87 -3.92 -4.85 -10.59
N VAL A 88 -5.04 -5.40 -10.12
CA VAL A 88 -5.63 -6.66 -10.59
C VAL A 88 -7.13 -6.51 -10.79
N GLY A 89 -7.75 -7.43 -11.52
CA GLY A 89 -9.20 -7.45 -11.74
C GLY A 89 -9.70 -6.24 -12.55
N CYS A 90 -8.86 -5.69 -13.41
CA CYS A 90 -9.20 -4.58 -14.29
C CYS A 90 -8.54 -4.74 -15.66
N THR A 91 -9.15 -4.10 -16.67
CA THR A 91 -8.59 -3.98 -18.01
C THR A 91 -8.64 -2.53 -18.45
N PHE A 92 -7.65 -2.15 -19.26
CA PHE A 92 -7.64 -0.83 -19.86
C PHE A 92 -8.60 -0.78 -21.05
N ASN A 93 -9.59 0.12 -21.00
CA ASN A 93 -10.52 0.36 -22.12
C ASN A 93 -10.02 1.59 -22.90
N LEU A 94 -9.57 1.37 -24.13
CA LEU A 94 -9.07 2.43 -24.99
C LEU A 94 -10.20 3.40 -25.40
N GLY A 95 -11.44 2.93 -25.53
CA GLY A 95 -12.58 3.78 -25.95
C GLY A 95 -12.93 4.85 -24.92
N SER A 96 -12.88 4.50 -23.62
CA SER A 96 -13.06 5.43 -22.49
C SER A 96 -11.75 6.03 -21.98
N VAL A 97 -10.61 5.50 -22.43
CA VAL A 97 -9.23 5.85 -21.98
C VAL A 97 -9.11 5.79 -20.47
N ARG A 98 -9.62 4.72 -19.87
CA ARG A 98 -9.57 4.47 -18.42
C ARG A 98 -9.47 2.98 -18.11
N ASN A 99 -9.07 2.66 -16.88
CA ASN A 99 -9.19 1.30 -16.36
C ASN A 99 -10.62 1.02 -15.94
N GLU A 100 -11.14 -0.11 -16.39
CA GLU A 100 -12.48 -0.60 -16.05
C GLU A 100 -12.36 -1.91 -15.26
N MET A 101 -13.24 -2.06 -14.28
CA MET A 101 -13.27 -3.25 -13.42
C MET A 101 -13.83 -4.44 -14.19
N THR A 102 -13.05 -5.52 -14.24
CA THR A 102 -13.49 -6.80 -14.83
C THR A 102 -13.90 -7.82 -13.77
N SER A 103 -13.32 -7.75 -12.58
CA SER A 103 -13.62 -8.67 -11.49
C SER A 103 -13.54 -7.97 -10.13
N PHE A 104 -14.72 -7.69 -9.56
CA PHE A 104 -14.84 -7.10 -8.23
C PHE A 104 -14.15 -7.96 -7.14
N TRP A 105 -14.28 -9.27 -7.23
CA TRP A 105 -13.72 -10.18 -6.22
C TRP A 105 -12.19 -10.27 -6.28
N GLU A 106 -11.60 -10.19 -7.46
CA GLU A 106 -10.13 -10.11 -7.60
C GLU A 106 -9.57 -8.81 -7.01
N VAL A 107 -10.28 -7.70 -7.19
CA VAL A 107 -9.92 -6.42 -6.56
C VAL A 107 -10.05 -6.52 -5.05
N ALA A 108 -11.22 -6.95 -4.55
CA ALA A 108 -11.54 -6.98 -3.13
C ALA A 108 -10.66 -7.96 -2.33
N PHE A 109 -10.37 -9.14 -2.88
CA PHE A 109 -9.61 -10.20 -2.22
C PHE A 109 -8.22 -10.42 -2.82
N SER A 110 -7.62 -9.38 -3.40
CA SER A 110 -6.23 -9.49 -3.85
C SER A 110 -5.30 -9.88 -2.69
N PRO A 111 -4.26 -10.67 -2.93
CA PRO A 111 -3.32 -11.10 -1.87
C PRO A 111 -2.73 -9.92 -1.08
N VAL A 112 -2.53 -8.78 -1.76
CA VAL A 112 -2.02 -7.55 -1.15
C VAL A 112 -3.07 -6.92 -0.24
N ALA A 113 -4.35 -6.83 -0.67
CA ALA A 113 -5.43 -6.29 0.14
C ALA A 113 -5.67 -7.11 1.41
N VAL A 114 -5.77 -8.43 1.26
CA VAL A 114 -5.96 -9.36 2.38
C VAL A 114 -4.82 -9.23 3.39
N ASN A 115 -3.58 -9.27 2.93
CA ASN A 115 -2.43 -9.17 3.84
C ASN A 115 -2.36 -7.80 4.55
N LYS A 116 -2.60 -6.71 3.83
CA LYS A 116 -2.65 -5.35 4.41
C LYS A 116 -3.73 -5.22 5.47
N PHE A 117 -4.92 -5.76 5.21
CA PHE A 117 -6.00 -5.71 6.18
C PHE A 117 -5.62 -6.41 7.49
N PHE A 118 -5.18 -7.66 7.41
CA PHE A 118 -4.80 -8.40 8.61
C PHE A 118 -3.63 -7.75 9.34
N HIS A 119 -2.64 -7.24 8.64
CA HIS A 119 -1.51 -6.52 9.24
C HIS A 119 -1.96 -5.25 9.96
N THR A 120 -2.78 -4.42 9.30
CA THR A 120 -3.25 -3.14 9.86
C THR A 120 -4.15 -3.35 11.06
N VAL A 121 -5.10 -4.30 10.97
CA VAL A 121 -6.02 -4.59 12.09
C VAL A 121 -5.27 -5.23 13.26
N ALA A 122 -4.36 -6.18 13.00
CA ALA A 122 -3.56 -6.81 14.04
C ALA A 122 -2.67 -5.81 14.78
N SER A 123 -1.99 -4.92 14.05
CA SER A 123 -1.17 -3.87 14.65
C SER A 123 -2.01 -2.86 15.46
N SER A 124 -3.21 -2.54 15.01
CA SER A 124 -4.15 -1.68 15.75
C SER A 124 -4.62 -2.34 17.04
N PHE A 125 -4.89 -3.64 17.03
CA PHE A 125 -5.26 -4.39 18.22
C PHE A 125 -4.10 -4.53 19.21
N MET A 126 -2.88 -4.72 18.72
CA MET A 126 -1.67 -4.70 19.56
C MET A 126 -1.50 -3.31 20.23
N LEU A 127 -1.67 -2.23 19.48
CA LEU A 127 -1.61 -0.87 20.02
C LEU A 127 -2.69 -0.64 21.08
N ALA A 128 -3.93 -1.08 20.83
CA ALA A 128 -5.02 -0.99 21.79
C ALA A 128 -4.72 -1.76 23.08
N ALA A 129 -4.15 -2.94 22.96
CA ALA A 129 -3.71 -3.74 24.12
C ALA A 129 -2.66 -3.02 24.96
N LEU A 130 -1.63 -2.45 24.30
CA LEU A 130 -0.59 -1.66 24.98
C LEU A 130 -1.17 -0.43 25.67
N PHE A 131 -2.14 0.24 25.05
CA PHE A 131 -2.85 1.36 25.67
C PHE A 131 -3.59 0.92 26.94
N VAL A 132 -4.34 -0.18 26.89
CA VAL A 132 -5.04 -0.72 28.07
C VAL A 132 -4.06 -1.10 29.17
N VAL A 133 -2.93 -1.72 28.84
CA VAL A 133 -1.86 -2.05 29.80
C VAL A 133 -1.30 -0.77 30.44
N GLY A 134 -1.02 0.25 29.62
CA GLY A 134 -0.46 1.53 30.09
C GLY A 134 -1.41 2.26 31.06
N VAL A 135 -2.69 2.37 30.70
CA VAL A 135 -3.71 2.99 31.56
C VAL A 135 -3.89 2.19 32.87
N SER A 136 -3.95 0.86 32.77
CA SER A 136 -4.10 0.01 33.93
C SER A 136 -2.88 0.05 34.86
N ALA A 137 -1.69 0.12 34.32
CA ALA A 137 -0.46 0.31 35.10
C ALA A 137 -0.48 1.65 35.85
N TRP A 138 -0.96 2.72 35.19
CA TRP A 138 -1.14 4.00 35.86
C TRP A 138 -2.13 3.93 37.05
N TYR A 139 -3.26 3.19 36.90
CA TYR A 139 -4.19 2.95 38.01
C TYR A 139 -3.51 2.22 39.16
N LEU A 140 -2.69 1.20 38.89
CA LEU A 140 -1.91 0.49 39.93
C LEU A 140 -0.93 1.42 40.66
N LEU A 141 -0.21 2.26 39.94
CA LEU A 141 0.73 3.24 40.51
C LEU A 141 -0.01 4.24 41.44
N ARG A 142 -1.23 4.59 41.09
CA ARG A 142 -2.10 5.47 41.88
C ARG A 142 -2.87 4.73 42.98
N ARG A 143 -2.72 3.41 43.12
CA ARG A 143 -3.46 2.56 44.05
C ARG A 143 -4.99 2.72 43.95
N ARG A 144 -5.48 2.86 42.71
CA ARG A 144 -6.92 3.00 42.39
C ARG A 144 -7.35 1.76 41.62
N GLU A 145 -8.55 1.23 41.91
CA GLU A 145 -9.19 0.12 41.19
C GLU A 145 -8.23 -1.05 40.88
N GLU A 146 -7.39 -1.43 41.83
CA GLU A 146 -6.30 -2.39 41.63
C GLU A 146 -6.77 -3.74 41.07
N ARG A 147 -7.94 -4.22 41.49
CA ARG A 147 -8.48 -5.49 41.00
C ARG A 147 -8.81 -5.43 39.52
N MET A 148 -9.51 -4.37 39.10
CA MET A 148 -9.85 -4.13 37.71
C MET A 148 -8.58 -3.96 36.88
N ALA A 149 -7.63 -3.16 37.35
CA ALA A 149 -6.38 -2.90 36.65
C ALA A 149 -5.56 -4.19 36.43
N ARG A 150 -5.43 -5.05 37.44
CA ARG A 150 -4.71 -6.35 37.31
C ARG A 150 -5.39 -7.28 36.31
N GLN A 151 -6.73 -7.36 36.34
CA GLN A 151 -7.50 -8.18 35.40
C GLN A 151 -7.35 -7.65 33.96
N SER A 152 -7.45 -6.32 33.80
CA SER A 152 -7.28 -5.67 32.49
C SER A 152 -5.89 -5.89 31.91
N ILE A 153 -4.83 -5.78 32.72
CA ILE A 153 -3.45 -6.08 32.29
C ILE A 153 -3.34 -7.55 31.83
N GLY A 154 -3.87 -8.49 32.63
CA GLY A 154 -3.81 -9.91 32.28
C GLY A 154 -4.46 -10.21 30.93
N VAL A 155 -5.69 -9.73 30.70
CA VAL A 155 -6.41 -9.93 29.44
C VAL A 155 -5.70 -9.21 28.29
N ALA A 156 -5.35 -7.93 28.47
CA ALA A 156 -4.71 -7.14 27.43
C ALA A 156 -3.32 -7.65 27.05
N SER A 157 -2.54 -8.16 28.01
CA SER A 157 -1.22 -8.73 27.72
C SER A 157 -1.30 -9.98 26.85
N VAL A 158 -2.22 -10.90 27.15
CA VAL A 158 -2.42 -12.12 26.34
C VAL A 158 -2.93 -11.74 24.95
N PHE A 159 -3.94 -10.87 24.87
CA PHE A 159 -4.48 -10.37 23.61
C PHE A 159 -3.40 -9.68 22.79
N GLY A 160 -2.65 -8.74 23.37
CA GLY A 160 -1.59 -8.01 22.72
C GLY A 160 -0.46 -8.92 22.23
N PHE A 161 -0.08 -9.94 23.01
CA PHE A 161 0.93 -10.91 22.59
C PHE A 161 0.49 -11.72 21.37
N VAL A 162 -0.76 -12.20 21.34
CA VAL A 162 -1.30 -12.93 20.18
C VAL A 162 -1.26 -12.05 18.93
N PHE A 163 -1.73 -10.80 19.04
CA PHE A 163 -1.73 -9.89 17.90
C PHE A 163 -0.32 -9.38 17.51
N ALA A 164 0.63 -9.34 18.44
CA ALA A 164 2.04 -9.12 18.12
C ALA A 164 2.60 -10.21 17.20
N LEU A 165 2.31 -11.49 17.49
CA LEU A 165 2.71 -12.61 16.63
C LEU A 165 2.04 -12.55 15.26
N VAL A 166 0.74 -12.21 15.19
CA VAL A 166 0.03 -12.04 13.92
C VAL A 166 0.62 -10.88 13.13
N THR A 167 0.95 -9.77 13.78
CA THR A 167 1.58 -8.59 13.14
C THR A 167 2.96 -8.95 12.58
N ALA A 168 3.78 -9.69 13.34
CA ALA A 168 5.09 -10.14 12.86
C ALA A 168 4.97 -11.05 11.63
N PHE A 169 4.06 -12.02 11.66
CA PHE A 169 3.83 -12.93 10.54
C PHE A 169 3.31 -12.22 9.27
N THR A 170 2.33 -11.34 9.44
CA THR A 170 1.76 -10.57 8.32
C THR A 170 2.73 -9.50 7.81
N GLY A 171 3.58 -8.94 8.68
CA GLY A 171 4.65 -8.02 8.34
C GLY A 171 5.71 -8.66 7.46
N ASP A 172 6.19 -9.85 7.84
CA ASP A 172 7.11 -10.65 7.03
C ASP A 172 6.53 -10.96 5.64
N ARG A 173 5.26 -11.36 5.57
CA ARG A 173 4.57 -11.58 4.30
C ARG A 173 4.43 -10.29 3.49
N SER A 174 4.19 -9.14 4.16
CA SER A 174 4.13 -7.83 3.51
C SER A 174 5.47 -7.46 2.88
N GLY A 175 6.59 -7.68 3.55
CA GLY A 175 7.93 -7.48 3.01
C GLY A 175 8.17 -8.27 1.73
N ALA A 176 7.84 -9.57 1.73
CA ALA A 176 7.95 -10.43 0.55
C ALA A 176 7.05 -9.98 -0.61
N LEU A 177 5.85 -9.48 -0.35
CA LEU A 177 4.96 -8.92 -1.38
C LEU A 177 5.53 -7.61 -1.96
N VAL A 178 5.98 -6.70 -1.11
CA VAL A 178 6.57 -5.42 -1.54
C VAL A 178 7.83 -5.64 -2.37
N ALA A 179 8.67 -6.61 -2.01
CA ALA A 179 9.87 -6.96 -2.76
C ALA A 179 9.58 -7.31 -4.22
N ARG A 180 8.46 -8.01 -4.46
CA ARG A 180 8.07 -8.47 -5.80
C ARG A 180 7.31 -7.41 -6.59
N VAL A 181 6.45 -6.65 -5.93
CA VAL A 181 5.51 -5.73 -6.57
C VAL A 181 6.07 -4.32 -6.67
N GLN A 182 6.85 -3.89 -5.68
CA GLN A 182 7.35 -2.53 -5.56
C GLN A 182 8.81 -2.48 -5.09
N PRO A 183 9.78 -2.98 -5.89
CA PRO A 183 11.18 -3.09 -5.47
C PRO A 183 11.80 -1.73 -5.09
N MET A 184 11.45 -0.63 -5.76
CA MET A 184 11.93 0.71 -5.41
C MET A 184 11.45 1.13 -4.02
N LYS A 185 10.22 0.79 -3.65
CA LYS A 185 9.68 1.06 -2.32
C LYS A 185 10.42 0.26 -1.25
N LEU A 186 10.71 -1.03 -1.50
CA LEU A 186 11.52 -1.83 -0.59
C LEU A 186 12.91 -1.23 -0.41
N ALA A 187 13.60 -0.95 -1.52
CA ALA A 187 14.95 -0.39 -1.49
C ALA A 187 15.00 0.94 -0.71
N ALA A 188 13.98 1.80 -0.87
CA ALA A 188 13.89 3.06 -0.13
C ALA A 188 13.56 2.84 1.35
N LEU A 189 12.65 1.91 1.69
CA LEU A 189 12.32 1.57 3.07
C LEU A 189 13.51 1.02 3.84
N GLU A 190 14.36 0.23 3.18
CA GLU A 190 15.54 -0.39 3.76
C GLU A 190 16.82 0.45 3.58
N ALA A 191 16.73 1.64 3.00
CA ALA A 191 17.86 2.50 2.61
C ALA A 191 18.95 1.71 1.85
N LEU A 192 18.53 0.76 1.02
CA LEU A 192 19.41 -0.05 0.21
C LEU A 192 19.78 0.70 -1.06
N TYR A 193 20.91 1.40 -1.05
CA TYR A 193 21.37 2.18 -2.19
C TYR A 193 22.00 1.30 -3.26
N ASN A 194 22.87 0.36 -2.88
CA ASN A 194 23.45 -0.63 -3.77
C ASN A 194 22.75 -1.97 -3.58
N GLY A 195 22.30 -2.57 -4.68
CA GLY A 195 21.76 -3.93 -4.65
C GLY A 195 22.86 -4.95 -4.38
N GLN A 196 22.52 -6.00 -3.69
CA GLN A 196 23.46 -7.06 -3.36
C GLN A 196 22.80 -8.41 -3.12
N ALA A 197 23.52 -9.47 -3.33
CA ALA A 197 23.13 -10.80 -2.93
C ALA A 197 23.36 -10.97 -1.41
N GLY A 198 22.43 -11.61 -0.72
CA GLY A 198 22.52 -11.73 0.73
C GLY A 198 22.40 -10.38 1.46
N ALA A 199 21.48 -9.54 1.04
CA ALA A 199 21.29 -8.21 1.60
C ALA A 199 20.95 -8.24 3.10
N PRO A 200 21.59 -7.40 3.93
CA PRO A 200 21.27 -7.30 5.34
C PRO A 200 19.97 -6.54 5.56
N LEU A 201 19.26 -6.86 6.63
CA LEU A 201 18.17 -6.04 7.14
C LEU A 201 18.74 -5.05 8.16
N THR A 202 18.59 -3.77 7.91
CA THR A 202 18.99 -2.74 8.88
C THR A 202 17.93 -2.60 9.96
N VAL A 203 18.26 -3.01 11.18
CA VAL A 203 17.32 -2.98 12.32
C VAL A 203 17.20 -1.58 12.90
N VAL A 204 18.33 -0.89 13.04
CA VAL A 204 18.38 0.50 13.49
C VAL A 204 19.54 1.22 12.79
N GLY A 205 19.32 2.47 12.40
CA GLY A 205 20.36 3.25 11.77
C GLY A 205 20.00 4.73 11.65
N VAL A 206 21.02 5.56 11.49
CA VAL A 206 20.89 7.00 11.25
C VAL A 206 21.55 7.32 9.91
N LEU A 207 20.76 7.75 8.96
CA LEU A 207 21.24 8.10 7.63
C LEU A 207 22.06 9.39 7.64
N ARG A 208 23.10 9.42 6.80
CA ARG A 208 23.84 10.66 6.49
C ARG A 208 22.95 11.63 5.71
N PRO A 209 23.14 12.94 5.82
CA PRO A 209 22.47 13.93 4.96
C PRO A 209 22.72 13.63 3.48
N ALA A 210 21.78 13.98 2.63
CA ALA A 210 21.82 13.66 1.19
C ALA A 210 23.12 14.11 0.50
N GLY A 211 23.70 15.26 0.90
CA GLY A 211 24.94 15.80 0.31
C GLY A 211 26.23 15.08 0.75
N SER A 212 26.20 14.29 1.83
CA SER A 212 27.36 13.52 2.35
C SER A 212 27.17 12.00 2.27
N ARG A 213 26.07 11.56 1.68
CA ARG A 213 25.71 10.14 1.54
C ARG A 213 26.35 9.56 0.30
N THR A 214 27.05 8.43 0.47
CA THR A 214 27.49 7.61 -0.65
C THR A 214 26.66 6.34 -0.73
N ALA A 215 26.63 5.70 -1.89
CA ALA A 215 25.88 4.46 -2.07
C ALA A 215 26.44 3.31 -1.20
N ASP A 216 27.75 3.31 -0.95
CA ASP A 216 28.43 2.28 -0.16
C ASP A 216 28.43 2.55 1.35
N ASP A 217 28.25 3.82 1.75
CA ASP A 217 28.21 4.23 3.17
C ASP A 217 27.06 5.22 3.42
N PRO A 218 25.81 4.74 3.42
CA PRO A 218 24.65 5.60 3.59
C PRO A 218 24.41 6.01 5.05
N PHE A 219 24.99 5.32 6.04
CA PHE A 219 24.69 5.52 7.45
C PHE A 219 25.87 6.16 8.21
N TYR A 220 25.57 7.01 9.19
CA TYR A 220 26.52 7.35 10.25
C TYR A 220 26.75 6.18 11.19
N PHE A 221 25.66 5.48 11.50
CA PHE A 221 25.61 4.28 12.31
C PHE A 221 24.49 3.40 11.80
N GLY A 222 24.76 2.13 11.64
CA GLY A 222 23.76 1.14 11.25
C GLY A 222 24.07 -0.20 11.90
N LEU A 223 23.05 -0.80 12.50
CA LEU A 223 23.07 -2.18 12.99
C LEU A 223 22.15 -3.01 12.13
N GLY A 224 22.72 -3.95 11.42
CA GLY A 224 21.97 -4.83 10.50
C GLY A 224 22.20 -6.30 10.79
N VAL A 225 21.21 -7.12 10.46
CA VAL A 225 21.31 -8.59 10.49
C VAL A 225 21.68 -9.06 9.09
N PRO A 226 22.86 -9.67 8.88
CA PRO A 226 23.28 -10.13 7.56
C PRO A 226 22.29 -11.11 6.93
N LYS A 227 22.10 -11.00 5.61
CA LYS A 227 21.24 -11.87 4.78
C LYS A 227 19.75 -11.87 5.12
N LEU A 228 19.33 -11.21 6.20
CA LEU A 228 17.94 -11.30 6.66
C LEU A 228 16.96 -10.65 5.68
N LEU A 229 17.33 -9.54 5.02
CA LEU A 229 16.48 -8.90 4.01
C LEU A 229 16.25 -9.81 2.80
N SER A 230 17.29 -10.50 2.32
CA SER A 230 17.16 -11.48 1.24
C SER A 230 16.23 -12.64 1.61
N VAL A 231 16.38 -13.19 2.82
CA VAL A 231 15.52 -14.27 3.35
C VAL A 231 14.07 -13.81 3.47
N MET A 232 13.83 -12.64 4.05
CA MET A 232 12.47 -12.11 4.22
C MET A 232 11.80 -11.80 2.88
N SER A 233 12.54 -11.22 1.93
CA SER A 233 12.02 -10.81 0.62
C SER A 233 11.74 -12.00 -0.32
N PHE A 234 12.68 -12.95 -0.40
CA PHE A 234 12.69 -13.99 -1.44
C PHE A 234 12.75 -15.42 -0.90
N ARG A 235 12.84 -15.62 0.41
CA ARG A 235 13.01 -16.93 1.07
C ARG A 235 14.33 -17.63 0.71
N ASP A 236 15.31 -16.86 0.24
CA ASP A 236 16.64 -17.33 -0.12
C ASP A 236 17.70 -16.37 0.45
N ALA A 237 18.64 -16.90 1.22
CA ALA A 237 19.70 -16.14 1.87
C ALA A 237 20.73 -15.56 0.88
N GLN A 238 20.75 -16.03 -0.36
CA GLN A 238 21.65 -15.56 -1.43
C GLN A 238 20.90 -14.76 -2.51
N ALA A 239 19.57 -14.60 -2.38
CA ALA A 239 18.81 -13.85 -3.36
C ALA A 239 19.34 -12.42 -3.49
N TYR A 240 19.40 -11.94 -4.73
CA TYR A 240 19.76 -10.56 -5.00
C TYR A 240 18.58 -9.63 -4.68
N VAL A 241 18.82 -8.61 -3.86
CA VAL A 241 17.87 -7.55 -3.59
C VAL A 241 18.34 -6.29 -4.33
N PRO A 242 17.56 -5.76 -5.29
CA PRO A 242 17.95 -4.57 -6.04
C PRO A 242 17.94 -3.34 -5.15
N GLY A 243 18.98 -2.51 -5.29
CA GLY A 243 19.10 -1.23 -4.61
C GLY A 243 18.51 -0.08 -5.44
N ILE A 244 18.43 1.10 -4.82
CA ILE A 244 17.97 2.33 -5.48
C ILE A 244 18.81 2.62 -6.72
N GLY A 245 20.14 2.44 -6.64
CA GLY A 245 21.06 2.65 -7.75
C GLY A 245 20.76 1.73 -8.95
N ASP A 246 20.54 0.43 -8.71
CA ASP A 246 20.18 -0.52 -9.77
C ASP A 246 18.87 -0.17 -10.46
N LEU A 247 17.89 0.28 -9.67
CA LEU A 247 16.56 0.62 -10.18
C LEU A 247 16.54 1.95 -10.95
N LEU A 248 17.50 2.84 -10.69
CA LEU A 248 17.67 4.09 -11.42
C LEU A 248 18.56 3.92 -12.65
N ALA A 249 19.76 3.37 -12.47
CA ALA A 249 20.76 3.24 -13.54
C ALA A 249 20.54 2.03 -14.44
N GLY A 250 19.79 1.05 -13.97
CA GLY A 250 19.66 -0.27 -14.59
C GLY A 250 20.77 -1.23 -14.14
N ASN A 251 20.47 -2.52 -14.21
CA ASN A 251 21.44 -3.58 -13.94
C ASN A 251 21.21 -4.73 -14.94
N PRO A 252 21.93 -4.72 -16.09
CA PRO A 252 21.74 -5.75 -17.11
C PRO A 252 22.05 -7.16 -16.63
N LYS A 253 22.96 -7.34 -15.66
CA LYS A 253 23.29 -8.65 -15.09
C LYS A 253 22.12 -9.27 -14.33
N GLN A 254 21.24 -8.43 -13.82
CA GLN A 254 20.03 -8.84 -13.08
C GLN A 254 18.74 -8.65 -13.91
N GLY A 255 18.86 -8.29 -15.19
CA GLY A 255 17.71 -8.04 -16.06
C GLY A 255 16.89 -6.81 -15.68
N ILE A 256 17.48 -5.84 -14.98
CA ILE A 256 16.80 -4.65 -14.50
C ILE A 256 17.00 -3.51 -15.51
N LEU A 257 15.89 -3.05 -16.11
CA LEU A 257 15.87 -1.85 -16.96
C LEU A 257 16.10 -0.59 -16.11
N SER A 258 16.84 0.36 -16.67
CA SER A 258 17.01 1.68 -16.04
C SER A 258 15.70 2.48 -15.98
N ALA A 259 15.63 3.41 -15.07
CA ALA A 259 14.50 4.33 -15.00
C ALA A 259 14.34 5.14 -16.30
N ALA A 260 15.44 5.54 -16.93
CA ALA A 260 15.43 6.28 -18.20
C ALA A 260 14.83 5.44 -19.34
N GLU A 261 15.18 4.16 -19.45
CA GLU A 261 14.58 3.24 -20.43
C GLU A 261 13.08 3.05 -20.18
N LYS A 262 12.66 2.82 -18.94
CA LYS A 262 11.23 2.71 -18.58
C LYS A 262 10.46 4.01 -18.90
N MET A 263 11.07 5.17 -18.64
CA MET A 263 10.49 6.47 -18.99
C MET A 263 10.38 6.64 -20.52
N ALA A 264 11.37 6.20 -21.30
CA ALA A 264 11.32 6.25 -22.75
C ALA A 264 10.18 5.36 -23.30
N CYS A 265 10.07 4.11 -22.82
CA CYS A 265 8.95 3.21 -23.17
C CYS A 265 7.60 3.82 -22.78
N GLY A 266 7.48 4.37 -21.57
CA GLY A 266 6.25 5.01 -21.11
C GLY A 266 5.84 6.23 -21.94
N ARG A 267 6.80 7.04 -22.40
CA ARG A 267 6.53 8.19 -23.31
C ARG A 267 5.96 7.75 -24.65
N VAL A 268 6.39 6.63 -25.20
CA VAL A 268 5.80 6.05 -26.40
C VAL A 268 4.33 5.69 -26.16
N ALA A 269 4.02 5.05 -25.04
CA ALA A 269 2.64 4.72 -24.68
C ALA A 269 1.76 5.96 -24.49
N VAL A 270 2.28 7.00 -23.81
CA VAL A 270 1.58 8.29 -23.63
C VAL A 270 1.32 8.96 -24.98
N ALA A 271 2.28 8.96 -25.91
CA ALA A 271 2.14 9.54 -27.23
C ALA A 271 1.07 8.83 -28.08
N GLU A 272 1.00 7.49 -28.04
CA GLU A 272 -0.03 6.72 -28.76
C GLU A 272 -1.43 6.96 -28.15
N LEU A 273 -1.56 7.08 -26.83
CA LEU A 273 -2.83 7.48 -26.21
C LEU A 273 -3.27 8.89 -26.59
N ALA A 274 -2.34 9.85 -26.62
CA ALA A 274 -2.63 11.20 -27.07
C ALA A 274 -3.07 11.22 -28.54
N ARG A 275 -2.41 10.43 -29.38
CA ARG A 275 -2.79 10.26 -30.80
C ARG A 275 -4.19 9.66 -30.96
N TYR A 276 -4.53 8.67 -30.14
CA TYR A 276 -5.88 8.09 -30.14
C TYR A 276 -6.94 9.13 -29.73
N ARG A 277 -6.70 9.90 -28.67
CA ARG A 277 -7.61 10.95 -28.22
C ARG A 277 -7.84 12.02 -29.31
N ALA A 278 -6.77 12.52 -29.89
CA ALA A 278 -6.86 13.50 -30.97
C ALA A 278 -7.64 12.96 -32.20
N ALA A 279 -7.42 11.70 -32.58
CA ALA A 279 -8.15 11.05 -33.66
C ALA A 279 -9.65 10.85 -33.30
N SER A 280 -9.95 10.54 -32.07
CA SER A 280 -11.33 10.41 -31.58
C SER A 280 -12.08 11.74 -31.64
N GLU A 281 -11.45 12.83 -31.19
CA GLU A 281 -12.00 14.18 -31.25
C GLU A 281 -12.22 14.63 -32.69
N ALA A 282 -11.29 14.30 -33.62
CA ALA A 282 -11.38 14.61 -35.02
C ALA A 282 -12.31 13.67 -35.82
N GLY A 283 -12.80 12.59 -35.25
CA GLY A 283 -13.59 11.56 -35.91
C GLY A 283 -12.81 10.72 -36.94
N ASP A 284 -11.47 10.69 -36.83
CA ASP A 284 -10.58 9.95 -37.76
C ASP A 284 -10.56 8.44 -37.37
N ARG A 285 -11.54 7.70 -37.92
CA ARG A 285 -11.70 6.26 -37.72
C ARG A 285 -10.47 5.44 -38.16
N ARG A 286 -9.73 5.94 -39.17
CA ARG A 286 -8.56 5.21 -39.70
C ARG A 286 -7.41 5.22 -38.68
N THR A 287 -7.11 6.38 -38.13
CA THR A 287 -6.09 6.52 -37.08
C THR A 287 -6.52 5.81 -35.79
N MET A 288 -7.80 5.93 -35.39
CA MET A 288 -8.34 5.18 -34.23
C MET A 288 -8.15 3.67 -34.38
N ALA A 289 -8.47 3.09 -35.55
CA ALA A 289 -8.31 1.66 -35.81
C ALA A 289 -6.83 1.25 -35.86
N ALA A 290 -5.95 2.09 -36.39
CA ALA A 290 -4.51 1.82 -36.42
C ALA A 290 -3.89 1.80 -35.02
N VAL A 291 -4.23 2.78 -34.18
CA VAL A 291 -3.76 2.82 -32.78
C VAL A 291 -4.45 1.71 -31.97
N GLY A 292 -5.75 1.46 -32.20
CA GLY A 292 -6.51 0.41 -31.50
C GLY A 292 -5.88 -0.97 -31.59
N ARG A 293 -5.26 -1.33 -32.71
CA ARG A 293 -4.55 -2.60 -32.87
C ARG A 293 -3.37 -2.78 -31.93
N LYS A 294 -2.68 -1.68 -31.60
CA LYS A 294 -1.58 -1.70 -30.62
C LYS A 294 -2.06 -1.96 -29.18
N PHE A 295 -3.33 -1.73 -28.90
CA PHE A 295 -3.93 -1.98 -27.58
C PHE A 295 -4.78 -3.25 -27.55
N ASP A 296 -4.80 -4.02 -28.62
CA ASP A 296 -5.54 -5.28 -28.69
C ASP A 296 -4.65 -6.47 -28.26
N PRO A 297 -4.86 -7.03 -27.06
CA PRO A 297 -4.04 -8.14 -26.57
C PRO A 297 -4.20 -9.44 -27.39
N ALA A 298 -5.17 -9.52 -28.29
CA ALA A 298 -5.37 -10.66 -29.16
C ALA A 298 -4.43 -10.66 -30.38
N THR A 299 -3.69 -9.58 -30.61
CA THR A 299 -2.74 -9.45 -31.72
C THR A 299 -1.29 -9.49 -31.21
N SER A 300 -0.36 -10.01 -32.01
CA SER A 300 1.06 -10.01 -31.63
C SER A 300 1.63 -8.59 -31.46
N GLU A 301 1.20 -7.65 -32.31
CA GLU A 301 1.57 -6.23 -32.20
C GLU A 301 1.07 -5.63 -30.86
N GLY A 302 -0.17 -5.98 -30.47
CA GLY A 302 -0.75 -5.49 -29.24
C GLY A 302 -0.12 -6.14 -28.00
N GLU A 303 0.15 -7.43 -28.00
CA GLU A 303 0.84 -8.12 -26.90
C GLU A 303 2.22 -7.51 -26.64
N GLU A 304 3.01 -7.29 -27.71
CA GLU A 304 4.31 -6.65 -27.64
C GLU A 304 4.18 -5.22 -27.10
N PHE A 305 3.27 -4.41 -27.66
CA PHE A 305 3.09 -3.03 -27.23
C PHE A 305 2.64 -2.91 -25.77
N LEU A 306 1.72 -3.75 -25.33
CA LEU A 306 1.21 -3.75 -23.96
C LEU A 306 2.28 -4.17 -22.96
N SER A 307 3.12 -5.14 -23.29
CA SER A 307 4.17 -5.64 -22.39
C SER A 307 5.41 -4.75 -22.35
N GLU A 308 5.84 -4.18 -23.48
CA GLU A 308 7.10 -3.43 -23.58
C GLU A 308 6.93 -1.92 -23.35
N TYR A 309 5.78 -1.34 -23.71
CA TYR A 309 5.56 0.10 -23.66
C TYR A 309 4.47 0.49 -22.65
N PHE A 310 3.29 -0.10 -22.77
CA PHE A 310 2.16 0.28 -21.95
C PHE A 310 2.33 -0.11 -20.47
N ALA A 311 3.05 -1.18 -20.19
CA ALA A 311 3.42 -1.57 -18.82
C ALA A 311 4.17 -0.46 -18.08
N TYR A 312 4.83 0.44 -18.81
CA TYR A 312 5.56 1.59 -18.26
C TYR A 312 4.83 2.93 -18.46
N LEU A 313 3.54 2.93 -18.78
CA LEU A 313 2.75 4.14 -19.04
C LEU A 313 2.96 5.23 -17.97
N GLY A 314 2.88 4.87 -16.69
CA GLY A 314 3.06 5.78 -15.57
C GLY A 314 4.44 6.47 -15.54
N TYR A 315 5.48 5.78 -16.00
CA TYR A 315 6.83 6.34 -16.10
C TYR A 315 6.95 7.42 -17.17
N GLY A 316 6.07 7.38 -18.19
CA GLY A 316 6.08 8.34 -19.29
C GLY A 316 5.69 9.77 -18.88
N TYR A 317 5.05 9.93 -17.73
CA TYR A 317 4.68 11.24 -17.16
C TYR A 317 5.75 11.84 -16.26
N LEU A 318 6.83 11.12 -15.98
CA LEU A 318 7.91 11.60 -15.12
C LEU A 318 8.88 12.49 -15.90
N GLU A 319 9.35 13.55 -15.27
CA GLU A 319 10.35 14.46 -15.83
C GLU A 319 11.78 13.93 -15.63
N THR A 320 12.05 13.40 -14.42
CA THR A 320 13.36 12.91 -14.03
C THR A 320 13.28 11.55 -13.34
N PRO A 321 14.31 10.68 -13.49
CA PRO A 321 14.37 9.41 -12.77
C PRO A 321 14.32 9.55 -11.24
N ALA A 322 14.78 10.67 -10.71
CA ALA A 322 14.79 10.92 -9.26
C ALA A 322 13.38 10.94 -8.64
N GLN A 323 12.35 11.27 -9.41
CA GLN A 323 10.94 11.27 -8.96
C GLN A 323 10.42 9.86 -8.61
N LEU A 324 11.11 8.80 -9.05
CA LEU A 324 10.77 7.41 -8.69
C LEU A 324 11.18 7.02 -7.27
N VAL A 325 12.12 7.76 -6.67
CA VAL A 325 12.65 7.40 -5.36
C VAL A 325 11.75 7.98 -4.27
N PRO A 326 11.09 7.12 -3.46
CA PRO A 326 10.37 7.59 -2.29
C PRO A 326 11.31 8.26 -1.28
N ASN A 327 10.75 9.07 -0.39
CA ASN A 327 11.51 9.62 0.71
C ASN A 327 12.09 8.50 1.58
N VAL A 328 13.41 8.48 1.72
CA VAL A 328 14.10 7.54 2.60
C VAL A 328 14.10 8.12 4.01
N PRO A 329 13.64 7.39 5.02
CA PRO A 329 13.61 7.89 6.40
C PRO A 329 14.99 8.27 6.91
N LEU A 330 15.11 9.41 7.61
CA LEU A 330 16.37 9.84 8.23
C LEU A 330 16.75 8.96 9.43
N LEU A 331 15.73 8.48 10.14
CA LEU A 331 15.84 7.54 11.24
C LEU A 331 15.24 6.21 10.80
N PHE A 332 16.02 5.17 10.93
CA PHE A 332 15.66 3.83 10.49
C PHE A 332 15.30 2.96 11.67
N TYR A 333 14.10 2.40 11.63
CA TYR A 333 13.66 1.33 12.53
C TYR A 333 13.13 0.19 11.67
N SER A 334 13.66 -0.99 11.84
CA SER A 334 13.05 -2.22 11.36
C SER A 334 12.31 -2.86 12.54
N PHE A 335 11.09 -3.31 12.32
CA PHE A 335 10.28 -4.02 13.31
C PHE A 335 10.30 -5.52 13.05
#